data_c730ce9c065d375dd7ad1dd7b390bb5e
#
_entry.id   c730ce9c065d375dd7ad1dd7b390bb5e
#
_cell.length_a   1.000
_cell.length_b   1.000
_cell.length_c   1.000
_cell.angle_alpha   90.00
_cell.angle_beta   90.00
_cell.angle_gamma   90.00
#
_symmetry.space_group_name_H-M   'P 1'
#
loop_
_entity.id
_entity.type
_entity.pdbx_description
1 polymer ?
#
loop_
_entity_poly.entity_id
_entity_poly.type
_entity_poly.pdbx_seq_one_letter_code
_entity_poly.pdbx_strand_id
1 'polypeptide(L)'
;MYKCILTYRVKKDKNNRAICGLSMGGFHSLYISAYYPDKFGYVGLFSAATSKQIDPKNNISDVYQNIDQKLATQFSNPPRLYWIGIGKTDFLYKDNTDFRKKLDEKGYKYTYMETDGGHIWRNWRVYLTEFVPLLFK
;
A
#
# COMPACT_ATOMS: atom_id res chain seq x y z
N MET A 1 4.91 15.78 8.58
CA MET A 1 3.72 15.21 9.25
C MET A 1 3.45 15.85 10.63
N TYR A 2 4.42 15.98 11.51
CA TYR A 2 4.21 16.62 12.83
C TYR A 2 3.66 18.05 12.78
N LYS A 3 4.14 18.88 11.86
CA LYS A 3 3.69 20.28 11.73
C LYS A 3 2.19 20.40 11.42
N CYS A 4 1.64 19.56 10.54
CA CYS A 4 0.21 19.52 10.22
C CYS A 4 -0.65 19.15 11.44
N ILE A 5 -0.19 18.19 12.26
CA ILE A 5 -0.92 17.72 13.44
C ILE A 5 -1.00 18.79 14.54
N LEU A 6 -0.02 19.68 14.60
CA LEU A 6 0.03 20.77 15.59
C LEU A 6 -0.70 22.04 15.13
N THR A 7 -0.81 22.23 13.80
CA THR A 7 -1.35 23.47 13.20
C THR A 7 -2.84 23.35 12.84
N TYR A 8 -3.28 22.17 12.43
CA TYR A 8 -4.66 21.98 11.95
C TYR A 8 -5.46 21.04 12.86
N ARG A 9 -6.78 21.21 12.87
CA ARG A 9 -7.72 20.33 13.57
C ARG A 9 -7.86 19.00 12.81
N VAL A 10 -6.96 18.06 13.05
CA VAL A 10 -6.94 16.73 12.44
C VAL A 10 -7.12 15.65 13.49
N LYS A 11 -7.80 14.57 13.14
CA LYS A 11 -7.85 13.36 13.96
C LYS A 11 -6.49 12.66 13.88
N LYS A 12 -5.90 12.35 15.05
CA LYS A 12 -4.48 11.93 15.13
C LYS A 12 -4.29 10.41 15.13
N ASP A 13 -5.36 9.65 15.20
CA ASP A 13 -5.31 8.20 15.29
C ASP A 13 -5.12 7.51 13.93
N LYS A 14 -4.72 6.24 13.97
CA LYS A 14 -4.52 5.36 12.82
C LYS A 14 -5.74 5.30 11.90
N ASN A 15 -6.94 5.22 12.48
CA ASN A 15 -8.18 5.00 11.74
C ASN A 15 -8.65 6.23 10.94
N ASN A 16 -8.00 7.37 11.13
CA ASN A 16 -8.29 8.60 10.42
C ASN A 16 -7.14 9.01 9.47
N ARG A 17 -6.31 8.04 9.06
CA ARG A 17 -5.25 8.27 8.07
C ARG A 17 -5.25 7.19 7.01
N ALA A 18 -5.12 7.63 5.77
CA ALA A 18 -4.92 6.77 4.61
C ALA A 18 -3.59 7.10 3.94
N ILE A 19 -2.99 6.09 3.31
CA ILE A 19 -1.87 6.24 2.38
C ILE A 19 -2.19 5.43 1.13
N CYS A 20 -2.00 6.02 -0.03
CA CYS A 20 -2.13 5.29 -1.29
C CYS A 20 -1.17 5.86 -2.33
N GLY A 21 -0.90 5.08 -3.36
CA GLY A 21 -0.06 5.52 -4.45
C GLY A 21 -0.10 4.59 -5.64
N LEU A 22 0.26 5.12 -6.80
CA LEU A 22 0.37 4.38 -8.05
C LEU A 22 1.83 4.04 -8.36
N SER A 23 2.08 2.88 -8.96
CA SER A 23 3.41 2.46 -9.44
C SER A 23 4.48 2.56 -8.34
N MET A 24 5.48 3.42 -8.51
CA MET A 24 6.47 3.73 -7.46
C MET A 24 5.83 4.35 -6.21
N GLY A 25 4.78 5.16 -6.34
CA GLY A 25 4.01 5.67 -5.21
C GLY A 25 3.34 4.54 -4.43
N GLY A 26 2.88 3.48 -5.11
CA GLY A 26 2.39 2.24 -4.48
C GLY A 26 3.50 1.50 -3.73
N PHE A 27 4.70 1.40 -4.30
CA PHE A 27 5.89 0.89 -3.62
C PHE A 27 6.18 1.66 -2.32
N HIS A 28 6.22 3.00 -2.39
CA HIS A 28 6.42 3.82 -1.19
C HIS A 28 5.30 3.65 -0.17
N SER A 29 4.04 3.55 -0.61
CA SER A 29 2.89 3.32 0.27
C SER A 29 2.97 1.98 1.00
N LEU A 30 3.39 0.93 0.30
CA LEU A 30 3.66 -0.40 0.87
C LEU A 30 4.69 -0.32 2.00
N TYR A 31 5.86 0.22 1.71
CA TYR A 31 6.97 0.23 2.66
C TYR A 31 6.76 1.20 3.83
N ILE A 32 6.23 2.40 3.56
CA ILE A 32 5.97 3.40 4.61
C ILE A 32 4.87 2.91 5.56
N SER A 33 3.79 2.31 5.04
CA SER A 33 2.71 1.80 5.89
C SER A 33 3.16 0.62 6.75
N ALA A 34 4.02 -0.25 6.21
CA ALA A 34 4.56 -1.39 6.94
C ALA A 34 5.61 -0.95 8.00
N TYR A 35 6.40 0.08 7.70
CA TYR A 35 7.36 0.66 8.64
C TYR A 35 6.70 1.41 9.80
N TYR A 36 5.54 2.06 9.53
CA TYR A 36 4.75 2.77 10.53
C TYR A 36 3.37 2.12 10.71
N PRO A 37 3.28 0.90 11.26
CA PRO A 37 2.05 0.11 11.31
C PRO A 37 0.91 0.77 12.09
N ASP A 38 1.23 1.68 13.01
CA ASP A 38 0.27 2.40 13.84
C ASP A 38 -0.14 3.78 13.27
N LYS A 39 0.28 4.09 12.04
CA LYS A 39 0.00 5.42 11.46
C LYS A 39 -1.12 5.41 10.43
N PHE A 40 -1.36 4.30 9.73
CA PHE A 40 -2.31 4.25 8.61
C PHE A 40 -3.31 3.12 8.80
N GLY A 41 -4.60 3.48 8.89
CA GLY A 41 -5.70 2.52 8.93
C GLY A 41 -6.18 2.10 7.54
N TYR A 42 -5.74 2.80 6.50
CA TYR A 42 -6.14 2.54 5.12
C TYR A 42 -4.92 2.62 4.21
N VAL A 43 -4.70 1.57 3.43
CA VAL A 43 -3.56 1.43 2.52
C VAL A 43 -4.07 1.08 1.12
N GLY A 44 -3.70 1.86 0.11
CA GLY A 44 -4.06 1.63 -1.28
C GLY A 44 -2.82 1.46 -2.17
N LEU A 45 -2.72 0.32 -2.85
CA LEU A 45 -1.63 -0.02 -3.76
C LEU A 45 -2.18 -0.11 -5.18
N PHE A 46 -1.91 0.91 -6.01
CA PHE A 46 -2.42 1.03 -7.37
C PHE A 46 -1.30 0.70 -8.36
N SER A 47 -1.40 -0.43 -9.06
CA SER A 47 -0.33 -0.91 -9.94
C SER A 47 1.05 -0.79 -9.28
N ALA A 48 1.19 -1.21 -8.04
CA ALA A 48 2.37 -0.98 -7.23
C ALA A 48 3.55 -1.86 -7.64
N ALA A 49 4.77 -1.32 -7.60
CA ALA A 49 6.01 -2.05 -7.84
C ALA A 49 6.39 -2.88 -6.59
N THR A 50 5.67 -3.97 -6.34
CA THR A 50 5.74 -4.75 -5.10
C THR A 50 6.99 -5.62 -4.96
N SER A 51 7.64 -5.97 -6.08
CA SER A 51 8.84 -6.83 -6.10
C SER A 51 10.15 -6.05 -6.10
N LYS A 52 10.11 -4.72 -6.22
CA LYS A 52 11.32 -3.92 -6.29
C LYS A 52 12.13 -4.06 -5.01
N GLN A 53 13.21 -4.82 -5.11
CA GLN A 53 14.23 -4.85 -4.08
C GLN A 53 15.17 -3.65 -4.26
N ILE A 54 15.44 -2.99 -3.17
CA ILE A 54 16.44 -1.93 -3.15
C ILE A 54 17.73 -2.55 -2.62
N ASP A 55 18.83 -2.39 -3.36
CA ASP A 55 20.13 -2.95 -2.99
C ASP A 55 20.58 -2.37 -1.63
N PRO A 56 20.78 -3.22 -0.61
CA PRO A 56 21.22 -2.78 0.71
C PRO A 56 22.56 -2.00 0.72
N LYS A 57 23.38 -2.17 -0.33
CA LYS A 57 24.67 -1.49 -0.46
C LYS A 57 24.53 0.01 -0.75
N ASN A 58 23.38 0.48 -1.17
CA ASN A 58 23.15 1.88 -1.52
C ASN A 58 22.74 2.79 -0.34
N ASN A 59 23.12 2.44 0.90
CA ASN A 59 22.85 3.25 2.11
C ASN A 59 21.39 3.70 2.27
N ILE A 60 20.46 2.76 2.05
CA ILE A 60 19.04 3.01 1.98
C ILE A 60 18.43 3.01 3.37
N SER A 61 17.53 3.98 3.59
CA SER A 61 16.71 4.09 4.79
C SER A 61 16.10 2.74 5.21
N ASP A 62 16.12 2.44 6.50
CA ASP A 62 15.49 1.27 7.11
C ASP A 62 14.03 1.06 6.69
N VAL A 63 13.35 2.13 6.25
CA VAL A 63 11.98 2.05 5.70
C VAL A 63 11.87 0.97 4.62
N TYR A 64 12.86 0.85 3.76
CA TYR A 64 12.83 -0.03 2.58
C TYR A 64 13.48 -1.41 2.78
N GLN A 65 13.82 -1.76 4.02
CA GLN A 65 14.44 -3.04 4.35
C GLN A 65 13.45 -3.97 5.06
N ASN A 66 13.71 -5.28 5.01
CA ASN A 66 13.02 -6.31 5.80
C ASN A 66 11.48 -6.25 5.72
N ILE A 67 10.94 -6.12 4.50
CA ILE A 67 9.50 -5.91 4.29
C ILE A 67 8.64 -7.04 4.89
N ASP A 68 9.09 -8.29 4.84
CA ASP A 68 8.31 -9.42 5.34
C ASP A 68 8.10 -9.35 6.85
N GLN A 69 9.13 -8.95 7.61
CA GLN A 69 9.01 -8.76 9.05
C GLN A 69 8.10 -7.56 9.39
N LYS A 70 8.19 -6.48 8.61
CA LYS A 70 7.34 -5.30 8.79
C LYS A 70 5.89 -5.57 8.46
N LEU A 71 5.61 -6.34 7.42
CA LEU A 71 4.26 -6.81 7.11
C LEU A 71 3.70 -7.67 8.24
N ALA A 72 4.50 -8.58 8.81
CA ALA A 72 4.06 -9.38 9.95
C ALA A 72 3.67 -8.48 11.14
N THR A 73 4.47 -7.46 11.44
CA THR A 73 4.15 -6.47 12.47
C THR A 73 2.91 -5.65 12.11
N GLN A 74 2.76 -5.21 10.88
CA GLN A 74 1.59 -4.46 10.41
C GLN A 74 0.30 -5.27 10.53
N PHE A 75 0.35 -6.54 10.14
CA PHE A 75 -0.82 -7.43 10.15
C PHE A 75 -1.09 -8.08 11.52
N SER A 76 -0.23 -7.93 12.52
CA SER A 76 -0.58 -8.25 13.91
C SER A 76 -1.61 -7.26 14.50
N ASN A 77 -1.63 -6.02 13.99
CA ASN A 77 -2.66 -5.02 14.22
C ASN A 77 -3.06 -4.41 12.85
N PRO A 78 -3.87 -5.13 12.05
CA PRO A 78 -4.03 -4.85 10.64
C PRO A 78 -4.67 -3.48 10.37
N PRO A 79 -4.40 -2.88 9.20
CA PRO A 79 -5.19 -1.75 8.73
C PRO A 79 -6.65 -2.17 8.52
N ARG A 80 -7.58 -1.24 8.64
CA ARG A 80 -9.00 -1.46 8.37
C ARG A 80 -9.26 -1.80 6.91
N LEU A 81 -8.43 -1.26 6.02
CA LEU A 81 -8.48 -1.55 4.60
C LEU A 81 -7.05 -1.64 4.05
N TYR A 82 -6.73 -2.78 3.47
CA TYR A 82 -5.55 -2.98 2.63
C TYR A 82 -6.04 -3.30 1.23
N TRP A 83 -5.87 -2.37 0.29
CA TRP A 83 -6.51 -2.43 -1.02
C TRP A 83 -5.45 -2.49 -2.13
N ILE A 84 -5.63 -3.41 -3.09
CA ILE A 84 -4.69 -3.65 -4.18
C ILE A 84 -5.46 -3.62 -5.50
N GLY A 85 -5.03 -2.78 -6.44
CA GLY A 85 -5.57 -2.73 -7.81
C GLY A 85 -4.47 -2.91 -8.85
N ILE A 86 -4.75 -3.74 -9.89
CA ILE A 86 -3.82 -3.99 -10.99
C ILE A 86 -4.59 -4.27 -12.30
N GLY A 87 -4.06 -3.84 -13.42
CA GLY A 87 -4.58 -4.18 -14.75
C GLY A 87 -4.03 -5.51 -15.26
N LYS A 88 -4.84 -6.31 -15.96
CA LYS A 88 -4.47 -7.64 -16.49
C LYS A 88 -3.24 -7.63 -17.40
N THR A 89 -3.02 -6.53 -18.13
CA THR A 89 -1.88 -6.37 -19.03
C THR A 89 -0.83 -5.39 -18.52
N ASP A 90 -0.88 -5.05 -17.22
CA ASP A 90 0.14 -4.25 -16.55
C ASP A 90 1.45 -5.04 -16.46
N PHE A 91 2.57 -4.42 -16.79
CA PHE A 91 3.88 -5.09 -16.71
C PHE A 91 4.26 -5.49 -15.27
N LEU A 92 3.62 -4.91 -14.25
CA LEU A 92 3.77 -5.29 -12.84
C LEU A 92 2.75 -6.35 -12.38
N TYR A 93 1.93 -6.90 -13.31
CA TYR A 93 0.88 -7.87 -12.97
C TYR A 93 1.44 -9.10 -12.26
N LYS A 94 2.54 -9.66 -12.80
CA LYS A 94 3.18 -10.83 -12.20
C LYS A 94 3.69 -10.53 -10.79
N ASP A 95 4.35 -9.41 -10.59
CA ASP A 95 4.88 -8.98 -9.27
C ASP A 95 3.76 -8.82 -8.25
N ASN A 96 2.65 -8.20 -8.65
CA ASN A 96 1.48 -8.06 -7.80
C ASN A 96 0.81 -9.41 -7.48
N THR A 97 0.81 -10.35 -8.43
CA THR A 97 0.31 -11.70 -8.20
C THR A 97 1.17 -12.46 -7.19
N ASP A 98 2.49 -12.39 -7.33
CA ASP A 98 3.41 -13.02 -6.39
C ASP A 98 3.32 -12.39 -4.99
N PHE A 99 3.13 -11.08 -4.91
CA PHE A 99 2.90 -10.38 -3.65
C PHE A 99 1.58 -10.81 -2.99
N ARG A 100 0.47 -10.87 -3.73
CA ARG A 100 -0.83 -11.34 -3.20
C ARG A 100 -0.76 -12.79 -2.70
N LYS A 101 -0.09 -13.67 -3.45
CA LYS A 101 0.18 -15.03 -2.99
C LYS A 101 0.87 -15.06 -1.63
N LYS A 102 1.90 -14.23 -1.43
CA LYS A 102 2.59 -14.10 -0.14
C LYS A 102 1.62 -13.65 0.96
N LEU A 103 0.74 -12.70 0.69
CA LEU A 103 -0.27 -12.26 1.67
C LEU A 103 -1.24 -13.39 2.00
N ASP A 104 -1.71 -14.14 1.00
CA ASP A 104 -2.62 -15.27 1.15
C ASP A 104 -1.98 -16.40 2.00
N GLU A 105 -0.73 -16.77 1.72
CA GLU A 105 0.03 -17.78 2.48
C GLU A 105 0.19 -17.40 3.97
N LYS A 106 0.21 -16.10 4.28
CA LYS A 106 0.29 -15.58 5.65
C LYS A 106 -1.10 -15.33 6.28
N GLY A 107 -2.17 -15.50 5.52
CA GLY A 107 -3.54 -15.24 5.99
C GLY A 107 -3.85 -13.74 6.17
N TYR A 108 -3.09 -12.86 5.52
CA TYR A 108 -3.28 -11.41 5.60
C TYR A 108 -4.46 -10.98 4.73
N LYS A 109 -5.41 -10.25 5.31
CA LYS A 109 -6.63 -9.82 4.63
C LYS A 109 -6.39 -8.58 3.79
N TYR A 110 -6.85 -8.61 2.54
CA TYR A 110 -6.83 -7.46 1.63
C TYR A 110 -8.05 -7.49 0.70
N THR A 111 -8.37 -6.33 0.13
CA THR A 111 -9.35 -6.19 -0.96
C THR A 111 -8.59 -6.12 -2.27
N TYR A 112 -9.05 -6.87 -3.27
CA TYR A 112 -8.41 -6.91 -4.58
C TYR A 112 -9.36 -6.45 -5.67
N MET A 113 -8.84 -5.66 -6.58
CA MET A 113 -9.53 -5.26 -7.81
C MET A 113 -8.64 -5.48 -9.02
N GLU A 114 -9.17 -6.17 -10.01
CA GLU A 114 -8.55 -6.35 -11.32
C GLU A 114 -9.31 -5.58 -12.38
N THR A 115 -8.59 -4.87 -13.25
CA THR A 115 -9.18 -4.17 -14.39
C THR A 115 -8.60 -4.68 -15.70
N ASP A 116 -9.31 -4.42 -16.79
CA ASP A 116 -8.73 -4.59 -18.12
C ASP A 116 -7.68 -3.50 -18.40
N GLY A 117 -6.72 -3.81 -19.28
CA GLY A 117 -5.65 -2.89 -19.66
C GLY A 117 -4.41 -2.94 -18.75
N GLY A 118 -3.47 -2.05 -19.01
CA GLY A 118 -2.14 -2.05 -18.43
C GLY A 118 -1.90 -0.91 -17.46
N HIS A 119 -0.65 -0.46 -17.42
CA HIS A 119 -0.11 0.59 -16.55
C HIS A 119 -0.53 1.99 -17.04
N ILE A 120 -1.81 2.35 -16.90
CA ILE A 120 -2.41 3.54 -17.54
C ILE A 120 -3.29 4.35 -16.60
N TRP A 121 -3.38 5.64 -16.86
CA TRP A 121 -4.16 6.61 -16.09
C TRP A 121 -5.65 6.24 -15.94
N ARG A 122 -6.25 5.65 -16.97
CA ARG A 122 -7.64 5.18 -16.90
C ARG A 122 -7.87 4.24 -15.71
N ASN A 123 -7.00 3.25 -15.55
CA ASN A 123 -7.09 2.27 -14.47
C ASN A 123 -6.90 2.95 -13.09
N TRP A 124 -5.92 3.83 -12.96
CA TRP A 124 -5.64 4.50 -11.69
C TRP A 124 -6.77 5.42 -11.25
N ARG A 125 -7.48 6.08 -12.18
CA ARG A 125 -8.69 6.83 -11.87
C ARG A 125 -9.79 5.91 -11.32
N VAL A 126 -10.00 4.76 -11.94
CA VAL A 126 -10.94 3.74 -11.45
C VAL A 126 -10.55 3.30 -10.04
N TYR A 127 -9.28 2.97 -9.79
CA TYR A 127 -8.83 2.56 -8.45
C TYR A 127 -9.07 3.64 -7.41
N LEU A 128 -8.84 4.89 -7.74
CA LEU A 128 -9.08 5.99 -6.82
C LEU A 128 -10.58 6.15 -6.52
N THR A 129 -11.46 6.04 -7.54
CA THR A 129 -12.91 6.15 -7.37
C THR A 129 -13.52 4.98 -6.59
N GLU A 130 -12.90 3.80 -6.64
CA GLU A 130 -13.32 2.63 -5.87
C GLU A 130 -12.75 2.64 -4.43
N PHE A 131 -11.52 3.12 -4.25
CA PHE A 131 -10.85 3.13 -2.96
C PHE A 131 -11.36 4.25 -2.03
N VAL A 132 -11.48 5.48 -2.52
CA VAL A 132 -11.83 6.65 -1.69
C VAL A 132 -13.16 6.51 -0.95
N PRO A 133 -14.25 5.99 -1.54
CA PRO A 133 -15.52 5.80 -0.83
C PRO A 133 -15.47 4.79 0.31
N LEU A 134 -14.42 3.97 0.40
CA LEU A 134 -14.22 2.98 1.46
C LEU A 134 -13.49 3.56 2.69
N LEU A 135 -12.97 4.79 2.59
CA LEU A 135 -12.18 5.39 3.64
C LEU A 135 -13.06 5.92 4.79
N PHE A 136 -12.54 5.80 6.00
CA PHE A 136 -13.08 6.43 7.22
C PHE A 136 -14.53 6.03 7.60
N LYS A 137 -14.92 4.84 7.20
CA LYS A 137 -16.21 4.22 7.57
C LYS A 137 -16.10 3.41 8.84
#